data_aabc839369c1ca0a42f48ada9e74cb76
#
_entry.id   aabc839369c1ca0a42f48ada9e74cb76
#
_cell.length_a   1.000
_cell.length_b   1.000
_cell.length_c   1.000
_cell.angle_alpha   90.00
_cell.angle_beta   90.00
_cell.angle_gamma   90.00
#
_symmetry.space_group_name_H-M   'P 1'
#
loop_
_entity.id
_entity.type
_entity.pdbx_description
1 polymer ?
#
loop_
_entity_poly.entity_id
_entity_poly.type
_entity_poly.pdbx_seq_one_letter_code
_entity_poly.pdbx_strand_id
1 'polypeptide(L)'
;MLKNFSTRVKLYVFPILFTLILFFIGFIYIYYNNKAESRSNVNGKVEILVQDVLKGRISVYQFLRNPNEQTAAKVRGDFNYLNSSVVELKSKLTVPKNIAICDEIISNQKKYLELFDIFANHRITEFNQGIKDETDEIKKVISDMVKVGLTLEKNLLDIAKSAVELKNEANTTLHNILFIVSIVSMILFISISTILSNIIVKSINNLKSGLLSFFSYLNKEDSGIKMLDSSSNDEFGEMSKVINENISKTQKGIEEDRRLIDETIAVLGEFEQGDLCQRLKIDVANPALMQLKKVLNNMGENLENNINSILDILEQYANYNYLNKIDKQGLKEHLLKLANGVNHLGDSITSMLVENKSNGMTLDESSTILLTNVDKLNISSNE
;
A
#
# COMPACT_ATOMS: atom_id res chain seq x y z
N MET A 1 -9.53 1.24 10.73
CA MET A 1 -8.57 2.34 10.58
C MET A 1 -7.50 2.06 9.51
N LEU A 2 -6.78 0.95 9.55
CA LEU A 2 -5.72 0.60 8.58
C LEU A 2 -6.19 0.48 7.11
N LYS A 3 -7.47 0.16 6.86
CA LYS A 3 -8.03 0.01 5.50
C LYS A 3 -7.90 1.30 4.67
N ASN A 4 -7.97 2.47 5.30
CA ASN A 4 -8.01 3.77 4.63
C ASN A 4 -6.65 4.45 4.44
N PHE A 5 -5.56 3.86 4.94
CA PHE A 5 -4.22 4.36 4.67
C PHE A 5 -3.74 3.93 3.28
N SER A 6 -2.92 4.77 2.65
CA SER A 6 -2.29 4.40 1.38
C SER A 6 -1.46 3.12 1.52
N THR A 7 -1.35 2.36 0.45
CA THR A 7 -0.56 1.13 0.40
C THR A 7 0.90 1.39 0.76
N ARG A 8 1.41 2.57 0.37
CA ARG A 8 2.75 3.04 0.73
C ARG A 8 2.92 3.16 2.24
N VAL A 9 1.96 3.79 2.93
CA VAL A 9 1.99 3.93 4.40
C VAL A 9 1.89 2.56 5.07
N LYS A 10 1.02 1.67 4.58
CA LYS A 10 0.90 0.29 5.09
C LYS A 10 2.22 -0.47 5.03
N LEU A 11 2.99 -0.32 3.95
CA LEU A 11 4.29 -0.96 3.78
C LEU A 11 5.37 -0.34 4.68
N TYR A 12 5.35 0.97 4.93
CA TYR A 12 6.31 1.63 5.82
C TYR A 12 6.13 1.31 7.31
N VAL A 13 4.96 0.79 7.72
CA VAL A 13 4.75 0.36 9.11
C VAL A 13 5.79 -0.66 9.55
N PHE A 14 6.19 -1.61 8.68
CA PHE A 14 7.17 -2.64 9.02
C PHE A 14 8.57 -2.09 9.36
N PRO A 15 9.25 -1.35 8.47
CA PRO A 15 10.58 -0.84 8.76
C PRO A 15 10.58 0.15 9.94
N ILE A 16 9.53 0.95 10.09
CA ILE A 16 9.41 1.88 11.23
C ILE A 16 9.27 1.10 12.54
N LEU A 17 8.36 0.12 12.60
CA LEU A 17 8.17 -0.72 13.78
C LEU A 17 9.44 -1.48 14.14
N PHE A 18 10.10 -2.08 13.14
CA PHE A 18 11.35 -2.80 13.32
C PHE A 18 12.45 -1.89 13.90
N THR A 19 12.61 -0.69 13.36
CA THR A 19 13.59 0.28 13.83
C THR A 19 13.31 0.71 15.29
N LEU A 20 12.03 0.97 15.61
CA LEU A 20 11.63 1.31 16.99
C LEU A 20 11.92 0.17 17.98
N ILE A 21 11.65 -1.07 17.60
CA ILE A 21 11.96 -2.24 18.43
C ILE A 21 13.47 -2.37 18.63
N LEU A 22 14.29 -2.19 17.59
CA LEU A 22 15.75 -2.23 17.71
C LEU A 22 16.28 -1.14 18.65
N PHE A 23 15.78 0.09 18.55
CA PHE A 23 16.14 1.17 19.46
C PHE A 23 15.77 0.84 20.90
N PHE A 24 14.60 0.28 21.12
CA PHE A 24 14.13 -0.11 22.45
C PHE A 24 14.99 -1.23 23.06
N ILE A 25 15.31 -2.26 22.27
CA ILE A 25 16.22 -3.35 22.68
C ILE A 25 17.61 -2.79 22.99
N GLY A 26 18.16 -1.93 22.13
CA GLY A 26 19.45 -1.29 22.34
C GLY A 26 19.49 -0.45 23.63
N PHE A 27 18.43 0.31 23.91
CA PHE A 27 18.31 1.09 25.15
C PHE A 27 18.31 0.19 26.40
N ILE A 28 17.53 -0.89 26.40
CA ILE A 28 17.47 -1.86 27.49
C ILE A 28 18.84 -2.51 27.70
N TYR A 29 19.49 -2.93 26.60
CA TYR A 29 20.81 -3.55 26.66
C TYR A 29 21.85 -2.58 27.31
N ILE A 30 21.93 -1.36 26.82
CA ILE A 30 22.89 -0.36 27.35
C ILE A 30 22.63 -0.10 28.85
N TYR A 31 21.36 0.07 29.22
CA TYR A 31 20.99 0.33 30.60
C TYR A 31 21.46 -0.78 31.57
N TYR A 32 21.13 -2.03 31.27
CA TYR A 32 21.47 -3.17 32.13
C TYR A 32 22.95 -3.55 32.05
N ASN A 33 23.58 -3.41 30.89
CA ASN A 33 25.00 -3.65 30.71
C ASN A 33 25.82 -2.64 31.53
N ASN A 34 25.51 -1.36 31.47
CA ASN A 34 26.17 -0.35 32.27
C ASN A 34 26.02 -0.60 33.80
N LYS A 35 24.83 -1.09 34.20
CA LYS A 35 24.55 -1.50 35.56
C LYS A 35 25.41 -2.70 35.98
N ALA A 36 25.55 -3.72 35.16
CA ALA A 36 26.40 -4.88 35.41
C ALA A 36 27.88 -4.52 35.42
N GLU A 37 28.33 -3.66 34.51
CA GLU A 37 29.71 -3.17 34.45
C GLU A 37 30.11 -2.35 35.72
N SER A 38 29.21 -1.46 36.15
CA SER A 38 29.40 -0.71 37.39
C SER A 38 29.59 -1.65 38.60
N ARG A 39 28.82 -2.73 38.68
CA ARG A 39 28.97 -3.78 39.75
C ARG A 39 30.28 -4.55 39.61
N SER A 40 30.68 -4.89 38.40
CA SER A 40 31.98 -5.53 38.14
C SER A 40 33.14 -4.67 38.58
N ASN A 41 33.10 -3.36 38.32
CA ASN A 41 34.11 -2.40 38.72
C ASN A 41 34.20 -2.27 40.25
N VAL A 42 33.08 -2.32 40.97
CA VAL A 42 33.04 -2.39 42.42
C VAL A 42 33.76 -3.63 42.93
N ASN A 43 33.48 -4.83 42.36
CA ASN A 43 34.18 -6.06 42.76
C ASN A 43 35.70 -5.95 42.58
N GLY A 44 36.17 -5.48 41.42
CA GLY A 44 37.58 -5.31 41.12
C GLY A 44 38.28 -4.34 42.12
N LYS A 45 37.60 -3.25 42.51
CA LYS A 45 38.12 -2.33 43.54
C LYS A 45 38.20 -2.99 44.92
N VAL A 46 37.22 -3.80 45.31
CA VAL A 46 37.22 -4.50 46.58
C VAL A 46 38.36 -5.53 46.63
N GLU A 47 38.64 -6.25 45.54
CA GLU A 47 39.80 -7.16 45.45
C GLU A 47 41.12 -6.43 45.74
N ILE A 48 41.30 -5.20 45.21
CA ILE A 48 42.45 -4.36 45.49
C ILE A 48 42.50 -4.00 46.99
N LEU A 49 41.36 -3.62 47.58
CA LEU A 49 41.28 -3.27 49.02
C LEU A 49 41.59 -4.48 49.90
N VAL A 50 41.20 -5.70 49.56
CA VAL A 50 41.58 -6.92 50.26
C VAL A 50 43.12 -7.10 50.24
N GLN A 51 43.76 -6.85 49.08
CA GLN A 51 45.23 -6.86 48.99
C GLN A 51 45.88 -5.77 49.84
N ASP A 52 45.26 -4.60 49.94
CA ASP A 52 45.79 -3.51 50.78
C ASP A 52 45.68 -3.85 52.30
N VAL A 53 44.59 -4.56 52.70
CA VAL A 53 44.53 -5.13 54.07
C VAL A 53 45.68 -6.10 54.33
N LEU A 54 45.96 -7.00 53.35
CA LEU A 54 47.09 -7.93 53.46
C LEU A 54 48.43 -7.20 53.53
N LYS A 55 48.67 -6.13 52.75
CA LYS A 55 49.87 -5.28 52.87
C LYS A 55 49.97 -4.66 54.23
N GLY A 56 48.87 -4.11 54.76
CA GLY A 56 48.82 -3.61 56.12
C GLY A 56 49.24 -4.65 57.18
N ARG A 57 48.74 -5.88 57.05
CA ARG A 57 49.13 -7.03 57.92
C ARG A 57 50.60 -7.36 57.78
N ILE A 58 51.17 -7.38 56.56
CA ILE A 58 52.64 -7.56 56.37
C ILE A 58 53.40 -6.48 57.02
N SER A 59 53.03 -5.20 56.99
CA SER A 59 53.67 -4.10 57.65
C SER A 59 53.63 -4.25 59.17
N VAL A 60 52.56 -4.80 59.75
CA VAL A 60 52.47 -5.17 61.14
C VAL A 60 53.47 -6.28 61.50
N TYR A 61 53.63 -7.31 60.67
CA TYR A 61 54.66 -8.34 60.89
C TYR A 61 56.11 -7.77 60.76
N GLN A 62 56.35 -6.82 59.86
CA GLN A 62 57.62 -6.13 59.75
C GLN A 62 57.92 -5.28 61.03
N PHE A 63 56.87 -4.59 61.54
CA PHE A 63 57.01 -3.87 62.83
C PHE A 63 57.30 -4.83 63.97
N LEU A 64 56.62 -5.94 64.10
CA LEU A 64 56.87 -6.96 65.14
C LEU A 64 58.30 -7.48 65.09
N ARG A 65 58.89 -7.61 63.89
CA ARG A 65 60.28 -8.08 63.70
C ARG A 65 61.31 -7.04 64.05
N ASN A 66 61.04 -5.75 63.87
CA ASN A 66 61.88 -4.65 64.11
C ASN A 66 61.09 -3.44 64.64
N PRO A 67 60.69 -3.47 65.89
CA PRO A 67 59.87 -2.42 66.50
C PRO A 67 60.64 -1.07 66.62
N ASN A 68 60.23 -0.15 65.75
CA ASN A 68 60.71 1.24 65.77
C ASN A 68 59.66 2.16 65.10
N GLU A 69 59.84 3.47 65.29
CA GLU A 69 58.88 4.45 64.78
C GLU A 69 58.77 4.45 63.27
N GLN A 70 59.82 4.13 62.54
CA GLN A 70 59.78 4.05 61.07
C GLN A 70 58.85 2.93 60.58
N THR A 71 58.97 1.72 61.20
CA THR A 71 58.13 0.59 60.89
C THR A 71 56.70 0.80 61.39
N ALA A 72 56.46 1.47 62.50
CA ALA A 72 55.15 1.89 62.99
C ALA A 72 54.48 2.91 62.06
N ALA A 73 55.26 3.92 61.63
CA ALA A 73 54.71 4.89 60.61
C ALA A 73 54.31 4.25 59.33
N LYS A 74 54.97 3.17 58.86
CA LYS A 74 54.60 2.41 57.69
C LYS A 74 53.23 1.73 57.88
N VAL A 75 52.97 1.09 59.01
CA VAL A 75 51.66 0.50 59.31
C VAL A 75 50.57 1.56 59.29
N ARG A 76 50.78 2.69 59.95
CA ARG A 76 49.79 3.79 59.91
C ARG A 76 49.54 4.29 58.49
N GLY A 77 50.59 4.42 57.67
CA GLY A 77 50.48 4.81 56.26
C GLY A 77 49.61 3.85 55.40
N ASP A 78 49.87 2.54 55.53
CA ASP A 78 49.15 1.52 54.82
C ASP A 78 47.64 1.49 55.22
N PHE A 79 47.30 1.59 56.48
CA PHE A 79 45.95 1.66 56.97
C PHE A 79 45.23 2.98 56.62
N ASN A 80 45.95 4.14 56.70
CA ASN A 80 45.39 5.41 56.24
C ASN A 80 45.09 5.41 54.72
N TYR A 81 45.97 4.79 53.90
CA TYR A 81 45.72 4.59 52.49
C TYR A 81 44.47 3.72 52.24
N LEU A 82 44.35 2.59 52.95
CA LEU A 82 43.16 1.74 52.90
C LEU A 82 41.91 2.54 53.28
N ASN A 83 41.93 3.38 54.29
CA ASN A 83 40.78 4.22 54.65
C ASN A 83 40.37 5.16 53.54
N SER A 84 41.32 5.86 52.92
CA SER A 84 41.07 6.77 51.84
C SER A 84 40.43 6.02 50.63
N SER A 85 40.91 4.82 50.32
CA SER A 85 40.42 3.97 49.24
C SER A 85 39.02 3.42 49.54
N VAL A 86 38.69 3.12 50.81
CA VAL A 86 37.34 2.72 51.22
C VAL A 86 36.35 3.89 51.12
N VAL A 87 36.75 5.10 51.46
CA VAL A 87 35.96 6.33 51.31
C VAL A 87 35.68 6.58 49.84
N GLU A 88 36.66 6.41 48.94
CA GLU A 88 36.47 6.50 47.50
C GLU A 88 35.49 5.42 46.99
N LEU A 89 35.65 4.17 47.46
CA LEU A 89 34.72 3.10 47.12
C LEU A 89 33.30 3.45 47.55
N LYS A 90 33.10 3.90 48.77
CA LYS A 90 31.81 4.30 49.33
C LYS A 90 31.08 5.31 48.44
N SER A 91 31.82 6.31 47.92
CA SER A 91 31.23 7.34 47.04
C SER A 91 30.68 6.80 45.72
N LYS A 92 31.10 5.61 45.29
CA LYS A 92 30.68 4.94 44.03
C LYS A 92 29.62 3.88 44.25
N LEU A 93 29.29 3.58 45.53
CA LEU A 93 28.26 2.59 45.86
C LEU A 93 26.86 3.22 45.83
N THR A 94 25.89 2.45 45.32
CA THR A 94 24.48 2.84 45.27
C THR A 94 23.58 1.98 46.17
N VAL A 95 24.13 0.90 46.73
CA VAL A 95 23.37 -0.03 47.57
C VAL A 95 23.51 0.35 49.02
N PRO A 96 22.42 0.71 49.74
CA PRO A 96 22.50 1.20 51.13
C PRO A 96 23.23 0.24 52.08
N LYS A 97 23.01 -1.07 51.92
CA LYS A 97 23.69 -2.08 52.72
C LYS A 97 25.21 -2.03 52.55
N ASN A 98 25.71 -1.91 51.34
CA ASN A 98 27.15 -1.86 51.07
C ASN A 98 27.76 -0.52 51.53
N ILE A 99 27.00 0.56 51.48
CA ILE A 99 27.40 1.86 52.05
C ILE A 99 27.56 1.73 53.57
N ALA A 100 26.60 1.08 54.26
CA ALA A 100 26.69 0.85 55.71
C ALA A 100 27.88 -0.04 56.08
N ILE A 101 28.21 -1.06 55.29
CA ILE A 101 29.41 -1.90 55.50
C ILE A 101 30.68 -1.06 55.33
N CYS A 102 30.75 -0.12 54.37
CA CYS A 102 31.89 0.80 54.26
C CYS A 102 32.04 1.68 55.49
N ASP A 103 30.95 2.17 56.09
CA ASP A 103 30.99 2.93 57.33
C ASP A 103 31.53 2.10 58.52
N GLU A 104 31.15 0.84 58.59
CA GLU A 104 31.67 -0.12 59.55
C GLU A 104 33.18 -0.39 59.35
N ILE A 105 33.62 -0.54 58.08
CA ILE A 105 35.05 -0.69 57.76
C ILE A 105 35.81 0.52 58.19
N ILE A 106 35.37 1.74 57.92
CA ILE A 106 36.02 3.00 58.33
C ILE A 106 36.15 3.09 59.87
N SER A 107 35.05 2.72 60.57
CA SER A 107 35.04 2.70 62.03
C SER A 107 36.04 1.68 62.61
N ASN A 108 36.06 0.48 62.05
CA ASN A 108 36.94 -0.62 62.42
C ASN A 108 38.44 -0.26 62.15
N GLN A 109 38.70 0.39 61.02
CA GLN A 109 40.07 0.88 60.72
C GLN A 109 40.58 1.89 61.77
N LYS A 110 39.74 2.84 62.18
CA LYS A 110 40.08 3.77 63.22
C LYS A 110 40.39 3.03 64.51
N LYS A 111 39.53 2.10 64.90
CA LYS A 111 39.72 1.25 66.07
C LYS A 111 41.03 0.42 65.99
N TYR A 112 41.32 -0.14 64.80
CA TYR A 112 42.55 -0.90 64.58
C TYR A 112 43.82 -0.04 64.82
N LEU A 113 43.83 1.16 64.27
CA LEU A 113 44.95 2.09 64.43
C LEU A 113 45.07 2.53 65.85
N GLU A 114 44.01 2.81 66.61
CA GLU A 114 44.06 3.13 68.04
C GLU A 114 44.66 1.98 68.83
N LEU A 115 44.28 0.75 68.60
CA LEU A 115 44.83 -0.45 69.20
C LEU A 115 46.32 -0.64 68.81
N PHE A 116 46.63 -0.41 67.53
CA PHE A 116 48.01 -0.48 67.03
C PHE A 116 48.91 0.55 67.68
N ASP A 117 48.46 1.78 67.90
CA ASP A 117 49.26 2.81 68.55
C ASP A 117 49.57 2.47 70.02
N ILE A 118 48.62 1.91 70.76
CA ILE A 118 48.86 1.40 72.11
C ILE A 118 49.88 0.28 72.03
N PHE A 119 49.73 -0.66 71.16
CA PHE A 119 50.67 -1.78 71.00
C PHE A 119 52.05 -1.32 70.55
N ALA A 120 52.17 -0.39 69.58
CA ALA A 120 53.42 0.08 69.05
C ALA A 120 54.27 0.85 70.08
N ASN A 121 53.61 1.75 70.79
CA ASN A 121 54.31 2.51 71.86
C ASN A 121 54.87 1.58 72.93
N HIS A 122 54.09 0.60 73.35
CA HIS A 122 54.54 -0.37 74.36
C HIS A 122 55.69 -1.25 73.84
N ARG A 123 55.54 -1.78 72.66
CA ARG A 123 56.51 -2.70 72.05
C ARG A 123 57.82 -2.07 71.66
N ILE A 124 57.82 -0.83 71.18
CA ILE A 124 59.07 -0.05 70.96
C ILE A 124 59.82 0.14 72.29
N THR A 125 59.11 0.45 73.35
CA THR A 125 59.74 0.65 74.69
C THR A 125 60.34 -0.65 75.21
N GLU A 126 59.58 -1.78 75.16
CA GLU A 126 60.08 -3.10 75.59
C GLU A 126 61.30 -3.55 74.77
N PHE A 127 61.22 -3.37 73.42
CA PHE A 127 62.31 -3.75 72.51
C PHE A 127 63.60 -3.01 72.85
N ASN A 128 63.49 -1.72 73.12
CA ASN A 128 64.66 -0.87 73.54
C ASN A 128 65.21 -1.27 74.91
N GLN A 129 64.39 -1.85 75.79
CA GLN A 129 64.78 -2.36 77.12
C GLN A 129 65.23 -3.84 77.06
N GLY A 130 65.21 -4.49 75.89
CA GLY A 130 65.61 -5.91 75.77
C GLY A 130 64.59 -6.90 76.30
N ILE A 131 63.32 -6.47 76.59
CA ILE A 131 62.21 -7.32 77.06
C ILE A 131 61.68 -8.10 75.94
N LYS A 132 61.64 -9.41 76.06
CA LYS A 132 61.13 -10.36 74.97
C LYS A 132 59.72 -10.79 75.20
N ASP A 133 59.26 -10.88 76.46
CA ASP A 133 57.94 -11.40 76.81
C ASP A 133 56.91 -10.30 76.89
N GLU A 134 55.74 -10.48 76.16
CA GLU A 134 54.63 -9.53 76.18
C GLU A 134 53.78 -9.66 77.44
N THR A 135 53.35 -8.54 78.04
CA THR A 135 52.41 -8.52 79.14
C THR A 135 51.02 -9.05 78.69
N ASP A 136 50.22 -9.57 79.64
CA ASP A 136 48.86 -10.07 79.34
C ASP A 136 47.96 -8.98 78.82
N GLU A 137 48.18 -7.73 79.17
CA GLU A 137 47.48 -6.58 78.63
C GLU A 137 47.78 -6.37 77.13
N ILE A 138 49.04 -6.47 76.73
CA ILE A 138 49.46 -6.34 75.33
C ILE A 138 48.97 -7.54 74.50
N LYS A 139 48.98 -8.76 75.04
CA LYS A 139 48.39 -9.93 74.37
C LYS A 139 46.90 -9.72 74.07
N LYS A 140 46.17 -9.08 75.02
CA LYS A 140 44.76 -8.73 74.77
C LYS A 140 44.61 -7.68 73.66
N VAL A 141 45.46 -6.62 73.65
CA VAL A 141 45.44 -5.66 72.53
C VAL A 141 45.68 -6.32 71.16
N ILE A 142 46.69 -7.21 71.10
CA ILE A 142 46.98 -7.99 69.91
C ILE A 142 45.78 -8.81 69.52
N SER A 143 45.11 -9.54 70.42
CA SER A 143 43.92 -10.33 70.17
C SER A 143 42.78 -9.50 69.62
N ASP A 144 42.57 -8.29 70.17
CA ASP A 144 41.54 -7.38 69.74
C ASP A 144 41.89 -6.76 68.37
N MET A 145 43.14 -6.44 68.07
CA MET A 145 43.60 -6.07 66.71
C MET A 145 43.32 -7.17 65.67
N VAL A 146 43.62 -8.44 66.00
CA VAL A 146 43.33 -9.58 65.07
C VAL A 146 41.89 -9.68 64.85
N LYS A 147 40.97 -9.59 65.82
CA LYS A 147 39.53 -9.59 65.65
C LYS A 147 39.02 -8.50 64.72
N VAL A 148 39.50 -7.26 64.96
CA VAL A 148 39.15 -6.11 64.14
C VAL A 148 39.65 -6.28 62.69
N GLY A 149 40.90 -6.78 62.53
CA GLY A 149 41.45 -7.07 61.20
C GLY A 149 40.69 -8.11 60.44
N LEU A 150 40.23 -9.20 61.07
CA LEU A 150 39.38 -10.22 60.47
C LEU A 150 38.01 -9.66 60.11
N THR A 151 37.48 -8.74 60.95
CA THR A 151 36.20 -8.08 60.61
C THR A 151 36.32 -7.17 59.40
N LEU A 152 37.38 -6.42 59.22
CA LEU A 152 37.70 -5.60 58.06
C LEU A 152 37.74 -6.44 56.79
N GLU A 153 38.48 -7.56 56.82
CA GLU A 153 38.60 -8.49 55.69
C GLU A 153 37.22 -9.09 55.32
N LYS A 154 36.47 -9.55 56.32
CA LYS A 154 35.12 -10.09 56.12
C LYS A 154 34.18 -9.06 55.49
N ASN A 155 34.17 -7.84 56.00
CA ASN A 155 33.31 -6.76 55.48
C ASN A 155 33.63 -6.40 54.03
N LEU A 156 34.90 -6.40 53.62
CA LEU A 156 35.30 -6.23 52.22
C LEU A 156 34.81 -7.39 51.34
N LEU A 157 34.98 -8.63 51.80
CA LEU A 157 34.50 -9.81 51.09
C LEU A 157 32.96 -9.82 50.95
N ASP A 158 32.23 -9.35 51.96
CA ASP A 158 30.79 -9.21 51.92
C ASP A 158 30.36 -8.17 50.86
N ILE A 159 31.07 -7.07 50.69
CA ILE A 159 30.82 -6.12 49.57
C ILE A 159 31.14 -6.74 48.23
N ALA A 160 32.27 -7.47 48.10
CA ALA A 160 32.63 -8.19 46.85
C ALA A 160 31.57 -9.18 46.46
N LYS A 161 31.13 -10.04 47.40
CA LYS A 161 30.08 -11.00 47.19
C LYS A 161 28.77 -10.34 46.75
N SER A 162 28.35 -9.30 47.45
CA SER A 162 27.16 -8.51 47.07
C SER A 162 27.28 -7.90 45.69
N ALA A 163 28.45 -7.40 45.30
CA ALA A 163 28.69 -6.83 43.97
C ALA A 163 28.55 -7.89 42.85
N VAL A 164 29.08 -9.10 43.08
CA VAL A 164 28.96 -10.25 42.14
C VAL A 164 27.52 -10.71 42.03
N GLU A 165 26.81 -10.86 43.16
CA GLU A 165 25.38 -11.25 43.17
C GLU A 165 24.53 -10.24 42.39
N LEU A 166 24.71 -8.94 42.64
CA LEU A 166 23.99 -7.89 41.94
C LEU A 166 24.34 -7.78 40.48
N LYS A 167 25.58 -8.08 40.08
CA LYS A 167 25.97 -8.20 38.64
C LYS A 167 25.23 -9.35 37.99
N ASN A 168 25.22 -10.53 38.62
CA ASN A 168 24.51 -11.71 38.08
C ASN A 168 23.00 -11.48 37.98
N GLU A 169 22.41 -10.83 39.00
CA GLU A 169 21.01 -10.43 38.95
C GLU A 169 20.70 -9.47 37.78
N ALA A 170 21.57 -8.46 37.57
CA ALA A 170 21.41 -7.54 36.46
C ALA A 170 21.49 -8.25 35.11
N ASN A 171 22.44 -9.19 34.95
CA ASN A 171 22.59 -9.98 33.74
C ASN A 171 21.36 -10.93 33.50
N THR A 172 20.92 -11.61 34.55
CA THR A 172 19.74 -12.51 34.46
C THR A 172 18.49 -11.71 34.09
N THR A 173 18.33 -10.52 34.73
CA THR A 173 17.20 -9.63 34.39
C THR A 173 17.28 -9.14 32.96
N LEU A 174 18.47 -8.78 32.47
CA LEU A 174 18.68 -8.40 31.06
C LEU A 174 18.27 -9.54 30.12
N HIS A 175 18.76 -10.76 30.35
CA HIS A 175 18.42 -11.91 29.51
C HIS A 175 16.92 -12.18 29.52
N ASN A 176 16.26 -12.15 30.66
CA ASN A 176 14.82 -12.39 30.77
C ASN A 176 14.02 -11.31 30.06
N ILE A 177 14.36 -10.04 30.21
CA ILE A 177 13.68 -8.93 29.53
C ILE A 177 13.88 -9.04 28.02
N LEU A 178 15.11 -9.28 27.54
CA LEU A 178 15.38 -9.43 26.12
C LEU A 178 14.61 -10.62 25.51
N PHE A 179 14.52 -11.72 26.23
CA PHE A 179 13.75 -12.90 25.79
C PHE A 179 12.25 -12.58 25.67
N ILE A 180 11.66 -11.94 26.71
CA ILE A 180 10.26 -11.53 26.69
C ILE A 180 9.98 -10.54 25.57
N VAL A 181 10.83 -9.50 25.44
CA VAL A 181 10.68 -8.48 24.38
C VAL A 181 10.78 -9.11 22.98
N SER A 182 11.69 -10.09 22.80
CA SER A 182 11.82 -10.80 21.53
C SER A 182 10.55 -11.59 21.16
N ILE A 183 9.97 -12.33 22.12
CA ILE A 183 8.73 -13.07 21.89
C ILE A 183 7.56 -12.12 21.59
N VAL A 184 7.39 -11.07 22.40
CA VAL A 184 6.30 -10.11 22.20
C VAL A 184 6.45 -9.40 20.86
N SER A 185 7.66 -9.00 20.48
CA SER A 185 7.95 -8.36 19.19
C SER A 185 7.66 -9.30 18.03
N MET A 186 8.00 -10.59 18.14
CA MET A 186 7.72 -11.60 17.12
C MET A 186 6.21 -11.80 16.91
N ILE A 187 5.45 -11.92 18.00
CA ILE A 187 3.99 -12.07 17.94
C ILE A 187 3.34 -10.83 17.31
N LEU A 188 3.77 -9.65 17.74
CA LEU A 188 3.28 -8.37 17.21
C LEU A 188 3.59 -8.23 15.71
N PHE A 189 4.80 -8.58 15.29
CA PHE A 189 5.23 -8.52 13.90
C PHE A 189 4.43 -9.48 13.01
N ILE A 190 4.24 -10.73 13.44
CA ILE A 190 3.43 -11.74 12.73
C ILE A 190 1.97 -11.28 12.63
N SER A 191 1.40 -10.76 13.73
CA SER A 191 0.01 -10.29 13.76
C SER A 191 -0.24 -9.13 12.79
N ILE A 192 0.62 -8.10 12.83
CA ILE A 192 0.53 -6.95 11.92
C ILE A 192 0.73 -7.39 10.47
N SER A 193 1.73 -8.27 10.21
CA SER A 193 2.00 -8.82 8.89
C SER A 193 0.79 -9.53 8.30
N THR A 194 0.17 -10.40 9.09
CA THR A 194 -1.02 -11.17 8.67
C THR A 194 -2.20 -10.24 8.37
N ILE A 195 -2.45 -9.23 9.23
CA ILE A 195 -3.53 -8.26 9.03
C ILE A 195 -3.31 -7.45 7.74
N LEU A 196 -2.11 -6.90 7.53
CA LEU A 196 -1.80 -6.10 6.34
C LEU A 196 -1.81 -6.93 5.06
N SER A 197 -1.25 -8.16 5.10
CA SER A 197 -1.29 -9.10 3.99
C SER A 197 -2.74 -9.41 3.57
N ASN A 198 -3.61 -9.72 4.54
CA ASN A 198 -5.01 -10.01 4.26
C ASN A 198 -5.75 -8.82 3.65
N ILE A 199 -5.47 -7.58 4.13
CA ILE A 199 -6.07 -6.37 3.57
C ILE A 199 -5.65 -6.19 2.10
N ILE A 200 -4.36 -6.30 1.80
CA ILE A 200 -3.82 -6.11 0.45
C ILE A 200 -4.33 -7.20 -0.50
N VAL A 201 -4.23 -8.47 -0.09
CA VAL A 201 -4.69 -9.61 -0.90
C VAL A 201 -6.19 -9.52 -1.19
N LYS A 202 -7.01 -9.12 -0.20
CA LYS A 202 -8.45 -8.91 -0.39
C LYS A 202 -8.73 -7.81 -1.40
N SER A 203 -7.99 -6.69 -1.36
CA SER A 203 -8.14 -5.58 -2.31
C SER A 203 -7.76 -6.00 -3.74
N ILE A 204 -6.66 -6.75 -3.90
CA ILE A 204 -6.23 -7.30 -5.19
C ILE A 204 -7.25 -8.29 -5.74
N ASN A 205 -7.78 -9.19 -4.90
CA ASN A 205 -8.79 -10.16 -5.32
C ASN A 205 -10.11 -9.50 -5.70
N ASN A 206 -10.52 -8.44 -5.02
CA ASN A 206 -11.67 -7.63 -5.41
C ASN A 206 -11.48 -7.02 -6.81
N LEU A 207 -10.32 -6.39 -7.04
CA LEU A 207 -9.97 -5.82 -8.34
C LEU A 207 -9.97 -6.89 -9.44
N LYS A 208 -9.31 -8.03 -9.19
CA LYS A 208 -9.26 -9.17 -10.11
C LYS A 208 -10.66 -9.68 -10.46
N SER A 209 -11.50 -9.94 -9.45
CA SER A 209 -12.84 -10.50 -9.68
C SER A 209 -13.76 -9.52 -10.42
N GLY A 210 -13.67 -8.21 -10.13
CA GLY A 210 -14.42 -7.19 -10.83
C GLY A 210 -13.99 -7.05 -12.30
N LEU A 211 -12.70 -7.06 -12.58
CA LEU A 211 -12.19 -7.04 -13.96
C LEU A 211 -12.59 -8.30 -14.75
N LEU A 212 -12.51 -9.48 -14.12
CA LEU A 212 -12.95 -10.72 -14.77
C LEU A 212 -14.45 -10.67 -15.09
N SER A 213 -15.29 -10.20 -14.17
CA SER A 213 -16.73 -10.03 -14.42
C SER A 213 -16.98 -9.06 -15.58
N PHE A 214 -16.23 -7.96 -15.65
CA PHE A 214 -16.33 -7.01 -16.75
C PHE A 214 -15.91 -7.63 -18.09
N PHE A 215 -14.83 -8.39 -18.13
CA PHE A 215 -14.41 -9.07 -19.37
C PHE A 215 -15.40 -10.17 -19.81
N SER A 216 -15.96 -10.94 -18.87
CA SER A 216 -17.02 -11.91 -19.19
C SER A 216 -18.25 -11.22 -19.78
N TYR A 217 -18.63 -10.05 -19.26
CA TYR A 217 -19.69 -9.23 -19.85
C TYR A 217 -19.33 -8.76 -21.28
N LEU A 218 -18.12 -8.26 -21.51
CA LEU A 218 -17.68 -7.84 -22.86
C LEU A 218 -17.67 -8.99 -23.85
N ASN A 219 -17.28 -10.18 -23.40
CA ASN A 219 -17.28 -11.41 -24.20
C ASN A 219 -18.71 -12.01 -24.39
N LYS A 220 -19.72 -11.40 -23.76
CA LYS A 220 -21.12 -11.91 -23.77
C LYS A 220 -21.30 -13.29 -23.10
N GLU A 221 -20.37 -13.66 -22.21
CA GLU A 221 -20.42 -14.88 -21.40
C GLU A 221 -21.36 -14.70 -20.19
N ASP A 222 -21.51 -13.46 -19.71
CA ASP A 222 -22.42 -13.08 -18.63
C ASP A 222 -23.24 -11.85 -19.03
N SER A 223 -24.49 -11.79 -18.54
CA SER A 223 -25.41 -10.67 -18.80
C SER A 223 -25.30 -9.54 -17.77
N GLY A 224 -24.61 -9.76 -16.65
CA GLY A 224 -24.48 -8.81 -15.54
C GLY A 224 -23.04 -8.39 -15.28
N ILE A 225 -22.86 -7.14 -14.85
CA ILE A 225 -21.56 -6.62 -14.41
C ILE A 225 -21.58 -6.44 -12.90
N LYS A 226 -20.59 -7.01 -12.22
CA LYS A 226 -20.36 -6.76 -10.79
C LYS A 226 -19.40 -5.59 -10.64
N MET A 227 -19.90 -4.47 -10.09
CA MET A 227 -19.05 -3.32 -9.77
C MET A 227 -18.01 -3.69 -8.68
N LEU A 228 -16.83 -3.08 -8.76
CA LEU A 228 -15.78 -3.24 -7.79
C LEU A 228 -16.13 -2.50 -6.49
N ASP A 229 -15.71 -3.07 -5.34
CA ASP A 229 -15.81 -2.37 -4.06
C ASP A 229 -14.83 -1.18 -4.02
N SER A 230 -15.36 0.02 -4.05
CA SER A 230 -14.62 1.28 -4.01
C SER A 230 -14.69 1.98 -2.63
N SER A 231 -15.05 1.25 -1.58
CA SER A 231 -15.24 1.80 -0.23
C SER A 231 -13.93 2.14 0.49
N SER A 232 -12.77 1.69 -0.01
CA SER A 232 -11.47 2.05 0.53
C SER A 232 -11.02 3.42 0.03
N ASN A 233 -10.33 4.19 0.91
CA ASN A 233 -9.73 5.48 0.55
C ASN A 233 -8.23 5.36 0.20
N ASP A 234 -7.77 4.14 -0.14
CA ASP A 234 -6.42 3.88 -0.60
C ASP A 234 -6.37 3.80 -2.15
N GLU A 235 -5.19 3.50 -2.70
CA GLU A 235 -4.95 3.41 -4.14
C GLU A 235 -5.84 2.35 -4.81
N PHE A 236 -6.22 1.29 -4.10
CA PHE A 236 -7.13 0.26 -4.63
C PHE A 236 -8.56 0.76 -4.73
N GLY A 237 -9.01 1.55 -3.75
CA GLY A 237 -10.33 2.19 -3.81
C GLY A 237 -10.43 3.21 -4.94
N GLU A 238 -9.37 4.01 -5.15
CA GLU A 238 -9.29 4.96 -6.27
C GLU A 238 -9.28 4.23 -7.62
N MET A 239 -8.48 3.18 -7.77
CA MET A 239 -8.50 2.32 -8.97
C MET A 239 -9.88 1.73 -9.22
N SER A 240 -10.55 1.23 -8.17
CA SER A 240 -11.90 0.67 -8.28
C SER A 240 -12.91 1.71 -8.77
N LYS A 241 -12.82 2.97 -8.31
CA LYS A 241 -13.67 4.08 -8.80
C LYS A 241 -13.47 4.33 -10.28
N VAL A 242 -12.21 4.52 -10.70
CA VAL A 242 -11.85 4.77 -12.11
C VAL A 242 -12.32 3.62 -13.01
N ILE A 243 -12.14 2.38 -12.55
CA ILE A 243 -12.60 1.19 -13.32
C ILE A 243 -14.12 1.17 -13.38
N ASN A 244 -14.84 1.40 -12.28
CA ASN A 244 -16.30 1.45 -12.27
C ASN A 244 -16.87 2.53 -13.19
N GLU A 245 -16.24 3.71 -13.25
CA GLU A 245 -16.61 4.78 -14.18
C GLU A 245 -16.42 4.33 -15.63
N ASN A 246 -15.31 3.67 -15.95
CA ASN A 246 -15.06 3.13 -17.29
C ASN A 246 -16.03 1.98 -17.64
N ILE A 247 -16.32 1.10 -16.68
CA ILE A 247 -17.34 0.05 -16.84
C ILE A 247 -18.69 0.67 -17.20
N SER A 248 -19.14 1.65 -16.43
CA SER A 248 -20.41 2.34 -16.65
C SER A 248 -20.46 3.05 -18.01
N LYS A 249 -19.37 3.71 -18.41
CA LYS A 249 -19.25 4.33 -19.74
C LYS A 249 -19.34 3.32 -20.86
N THR A 250 -18.61 2.21 -20.73
CA THR A 250 -18.60 1.14 -21.75
C THR A 250 -19.96 0.46 -21.84
N GLN A 251 -20.59 0.16 -20.69
CA GLN A 251 -21.91 -0.43 -20.65
C GLN A 251 -22.95 0.46 -21.34
N LYS A 252 -22.93 1.77 -21.03
CA LYS A 252 -23.81 2.75 -21.67
C LYS A 252 -23.59 2.79 -23.20
N GLY A 253 -22.33 2.82 -23.64
CA GLY A 253 -22.00 2.81 -25.06
C GLY A 253 -22.49 1.55 -25.77
N ILE A 254 -22.30 0.37 -25.17
CA ILE A 254 -22.79 -0.89 -25.73
C ILE A 254 -24.33 -0.89 -25.82
N GLU A 255 -25.04 -0.35 -24.86
CA GLU A 255 -26.49 -0.25 -24.84
C GLU A 255 -27.00 0.73 -25.89
N GLU A 256 -26.36 1.88 -26.05
CA GLU A 256 -26.66 2.84 -27.11
C GLU A 256 -26.42 2.24 -28.50
N ASP A 257 -25.29 1.56 -28.71
CA ASP A 257 -24.98 0.85 -29.96
C ASP A 257 -26.06 -0.21 -30.30
N ARG A 258 -26.48 -0.98 -29.29
CA ARG A 258 -27.54 -1.99 -29.47
C ARG A 258 -28.87 -1.37 -29.88
N ARG A 259 -29.25 -0.25 -29.24
CA ARG A 259 -30.49 0.47 -29.59
C ARG A 259 -30.48 0.95 -31.05
N LEU A 260 -29.35 1.47 -31.54
CA LEU A 260 -29.22 1.87 -32.95
C LEU A 260 -29.29 0.66 -33.89
N ILE A 261 -28.71 -0.47 -33.51
CA ILE A 261 -28.79 -1.70 -34.27
C ILE A 261 -30.27 -2.21 -34.35
N ASP A 262 -30.98 -2.20 -33.22
CA ASP A 262 -32.41 -2.60 -33.17
C ASP A 262 -33.26 -1.65 -34.01
N GLU A 263 -33.03 -0.33 -33.94
CA GLU A 263 -33.69 0.65 -34.83
C GLU A 263 -33.34 0.40 -36.32
N THR A 264 -32.10 0.04 -36.62
CA THR A 264 -31.65 -0.26 -37.97
C THR A 264 -32.40 -1.47 -38.54
N ILE A 265 -32.55 -2.54 -37.75
CA ILE A 265 -33.30 -3.72 -38.15
C ILE A 265 -34.77 -3.37 -38.43
N ALA A 266 -35.38 -2.55 -37.57
CA ALA A 266 -36.74 -2.08 -37.73
C ALA A 266 -36.92 -1.26 -39.04
N VAL A 267 -36.06 -0.26 -39.27
CA VAL A 267 -36.11 0.58 -40.49
C VAL A 267 -35.90 -0.25 -41.77
N LEU A 268 -34.96 -1.20 -41.75
CA LEU A 268 -34.72 -2.09 -42.88
C LEU A 268 -35.94 -3.02 -43.13
N GLY A 269 -36.63 -3.44 -42.06
CA GLY A 269 -37.89 -4.21 -42.17
C GLY A 269 -39.01 -3.40 -42.84
N GLU A 270 -39.13 -2.12 -42.59
CA GLU A 270 -40.03 -1.22 -43.29
C GLU A 270 -39.63 -1.04 -44.78
N PHE A 271 -38.33 -0.88 -45.06
CA PHE A 271 -37.82 -0.82 -46.43
C PHE A 271 -38.13 -2.10 -47.20
N GLU A 272 -38.05 -3.29 -46.59
CA GLU A 272 -38.43 -4.57 -47.19
C GLU A 272 -39.91 -4.60 -47.60
N GLN A 273 -40.79 -3.94 -46.85
CA GLN A 273 -42.21 -3.83 -47.12
C GLN A 273 -42.53 -2.71 -48.12
N GLY A 274 -41.54 -1.90 -48.49
CA GLY A 274 -41.69 -0.81 -49.45
C GLY A 274 -41.91 0.57 -48.83
N ASP A 275 -41.95 0.70 -47.50
CA ASP A 275 -41.98 2.02 -46.85
C ASP A 275 -40.55 2.58 -46.75
N LEU A 276 -40.19 3.40 -47.73
CA LEU A 276 -38.88 4.03 -47.83
C LEU A 276 -38.79 5.38 -47.08
N CYS A 277 -39.85 5.82 -46.38
CA CYS A 277 -39.88 7.11 -45.66
C CYS A 277 -39.20 7.04 -44.31
N GLN A 278 -38.94 5.83 -43.76
CA GLN A 278 -38.35 5.64 -42.44
C GLN A 278 -36.88 6.03 -42.40
N ARG A 279 -36.43 6.54 -41.27
CA ARG A 279 -35.03 7.02 -41.05
C ARG A 279 -34.57 6.63 -39.64
N LEU A 280 -33.26 6.33 -39.54
CA LEU A 280 -32.58 6.15 -38.26
C LEU A 280 -32.45 7.49 -37.58
N LYS A 281 -32.90 7.58 -36.31
CA LYS A 281 -32.92 8.82 -35.50
C LYS A 281 -31.90 8.80 -34.35
N ILE A 282 -31.61 7.63 -33.77
CA ILE A 282 -30.75 7.44 -32.63
C ILE A 282 -29.32 7.85 -32.98
N ASP A 283 -28.69 8.67 -32.09
CA ASP A 283 -27.26 9.00 -32.16
C ASP A 283 -26.50 8.18 -31.12
N VAL A 284 -25.31 7.70 -31.49
CA VAL A 284 -24.44 6.92 -30.64
C VAL A 284 -23.01 7.48 -30.68
N ALA A 285 -22.24 7.18 -29.64
CA ALA A 285 -20.84 7.62 -29.56
C ALA A 285 -19.91 6.87 -30.54
N ASN A 286 -20.33 5.73 -31.07
CA ASN A 286 -19.53 4.89 -31.95
C ASN A 286 -19.47 5.49 -33.36
N PRO A 287 -18.29 5.93 -33.86
CA PRO A 287 -18.20 6.60 -35.16
C PRO A 287 -18.59 5.68 -36.34
N ALA A 288 -18.28 4.39 -36.23
CA ALA A 288 -18.61 3.41 -37.31
C ALA A 288 -20.11 3.24 -37.44
N LEU A 289 -20.85 3.16 -36.35
CA LEU A 289 -22.32 3.07 -36.38
C LEU A 289 -22.96 4.38 -36.81
N MET A 290 -22.41 5.53 -36.44
CA MET A 290 -22.85 6.83 -36.95
C MET A 290 -22.65 6.98 -38.48
N GLN A 291 -21.55 6.43 -39.00
CA GLN A 291 -21.34 6.37 -40.46
C GLN A 291 -22.35 5.43 -41.12
N LEU A 292 -22.61 4.28 -40.51
CA LEU A 292 -23.64 3.34 -41.00
C LEU A 292 -25.02 4.01 -41.05
N LYS A 293 -25.43 4.69 -39.96
CA LYS A 293 -26.66 5.50 -39.90
C LYS A 293 -26.76 6.47 -41.12
N LYS A 294 -25.68 7.25 -41.33
CA LYS A 294 -25.64 8.21 -42.44
C LYS A 294 -25.79 7.56 -43.79
N VAL A 295 -25.10 6.45 -44.02
CA VAL A 295 -25.19 5.70 -45.30
C VAL A 295 -26.57 5.14 -45.52
N LEU A 296 -27.19 4.53 -44.49
CA LEU A 296 -28.55 3.98 -44.59
C LEU A 296 -29.62 5.04 -44.79
N ASN A 297 -29.54 6.18 -44.07
CA ASN A 297 -30.46 7.29 -44.29
C ASN A 297 -30.34 7.88 -45.70
N ASN A 298 -29.13 8.07 -46.23
CA ASN A 298 -28.90 8.54 -47.61
C ASN A 298 -29.38 7.50 -48.62
N MET A 299 -29.22 6.20 -48.34
CA MET A 299 -29.76 5.14 -49.23
C MET A 299 -31.28 5.21 -49.27
N GLY A 300 -31.94 5.32 -48.10
CA GLY A 300 -33.39 5.46 -48.02
C GLY A 300 -33.89 6.69 -48.79
N GLU A 301 -33.26 7.86 -48.58
CA GLU A 301 -33.58 9.11 -49.25
C GLU A 301 -33.45 8.99 -50.79
N ASN A 302 -32.35 8.43 -51.26
CA ASN A 302 -32.11 8.25 -52.70
C ASN A 302 -33.15 7.27 -53.33
N LEU A 303 -33.47 6.16 -52.65
CA LEU A 303 -34.47 5.22 -53.14
C LEU A 303 -35.85 5.85 -53.14
N GLU A 304 -36.26 6.53 -52.06
CA GLU A 304 -37.54 7.24 -51.96
C GLU A 304 -37.70 8.27 -53.11
N ASN A 305 -36.68 9.16 -53.27
CA ASN A 305 -36.69 10.16 -54.32
C ASN A 305 -36.78 9.55 -55.74
N ASN A 306 -36.05 8.46 -56.00
CA ASN A 306 -36.08 7.80 -57.28
C ASN A 306 -37.47 7.15 -57.58
N ILE A 307 -38.05 6.49 -56.60
CA ILE A 307 -39.37 5.89 -56.72
C ILE A 307 -40.44 6.98 -56.85
N ASN A 308 -40.43 8.03 -56.08
CA ASN A 308 -41.35 9.16 -56.19
C ASN A 308 -41.23 9.82 -57.54
N SER A 309 -40.04 10.04 -58.09
CA SER A 309 -39.86 10.56 -59.45
C SER A 309 -40.48 9.66 -60.54
N ILE A 310 -40.39 8.35 -60.37
CA ILE A 310 -41.00 7.39 -61.27
C ILE A 310 -42.52 7.45 -61.14
N LEU A 311 -43.04 7.51 -59.90
CA LEU A 311 -44.50 7.59 -59.66
C LEU A 311 -45.10 8.88 -60.24
N ASP A 312 -44.42 10.03 -60.07
CA ASP A 312 -44.81 11.32 -60.58
C ASP A 312 -44.95 11.29 -62.14
N ILE A 313 -44.01 10.66 -62.83
CA ILE A 313 -44.03 10.54 -64.28
C ILE A 313 -45.20 9.58 -64.73
N LEU A 314 -45.38 8.47 -64.00
CA LEU A 314 -46.50 7.57 -64.25
C LEU A 314 -47.88 8.23 -64.04
N GLU A 315 -48.00 9.07 -63.00
CA GLU A 315 -49.22 9.87 -62.74
C GLU A 315 -49.48 10.86 -63.90
N GLN A 316 -48.40 11.54 -64.37
CA GLN A 316 -48.56 12.36 -65.58
C GLN A 316 -48.99 11.60 -66.77
N TYR A 317 -48.47 10.40 -67.00
CA TYR A 317 -48.91 9.52 -68.07
C TYR A 317 -50.42 9.08 -67.94
N ALA A 318 -50.83 8.82 -66.66
CA ALA A 318 -52.26 8.54 -66.39
C ALA A 318 -53.17 9.73 -66.69
N ASN A 319 -52.64 10.96 -66.58
CA ASN A 319 -53.33 12.22 -66.91
C ASN A 319 -53.08 12.67 -68.38
N TYR A 320 -52.76 11.70 -69.30
CA TYR A 320 -52.51 11.97 -70.70
C TYR A 320 -51.39 12.89 -71.12
N ASN A 321 -50.44 13.19 -70.15
CA ASN A 321 -49.24 13.95 -70.42
C ASN A 321 -48.02 13.01 -70.55
N TYR A 322 -47.63 12.68 -71.75
CA TYR A 322 -46.56 11.72 -72.09
C TYR A 322 -45.26 12.43 -72.50
N LEU A 323 -45.13 13.76 -72.28
CA LEU A 323 -43.99 14.55 -72.74
C LEU A 323 -42.79 14.49 -71.77
N ASN A 324 -43.08 14.36 -70.46
CA ASN A 324 -42.05 14.35 -69.46
C ASN A 324 -41.42 12.95 -69.36
N LYS A 325 -40.14 12.94 -68.96
CA LYS A 325 -39.31 11.72 -68.85
C LYS A 325 -38.61 11.71 -67.47
N ILE A 326 -38.37 10.45 -67.02
CA ILE A 326 -37.57 10.23 -65.83
C ILE A 326 -36.11 10.60 -66.14
N ASP A 327 -35.48 11.43 -65.30
CA ASP A 327 -34.04 11.68 -65.38
C ASP A 327 -33.23 10.40 -64.97
N LYS A 328 -32.30 10.04 -65.85
CA LYS A 328 -31.49 8.84 -65.71
C LYS A 328 -30.14 9.10 -65.06
N GLN A 329 -29.81 10.35 -64.68
CA GLN A 329 -28.53 10.70 -64.12
C GLN A 329 -28.33 10.04 -62.74
N GLY A 330 -27.23 9.31 -62.55
CA GLY A 330 -26.90 8.62 -61.30
C GLY A 330 -27.60 7.28 -61.10
N LEU A 331 -28.61 6.90 -61.94
CA LEU A 331 -29.26 5.60 -61.84
C LEU A 331 -28.39 4.50 -62.42
N LYS A 332 -28.44 3.31 -61.81
CA LYS A 332 -27.67 2.13 -62.23
C LYS A 332 -28.59 0.90 -62.28
N GLU A 333 -28.22 -0.05 -63.14
CA GLU A 333 -28.81 -1.37 -63.25
C GLU A 333 -30.34 -1.37 -63.18
N HIS A 334 -30.98 -1.88 -62.13
CA HIS A 334 -32.43 -2.08 -62.04
C HIS A 334 -33.21 -0.78 -62.07
N LEU A 335 -32.77 0.28 -61.40
CA LEU A 335 -33.43 1.60 -61.45
C LEU A 335 -33.28 2.24 -62.83
N LEU A 336 -32.09 2.11 -63.42
CA LEU A 336 -31.87 2.58 -64.78
C LEU A 336 -32.77 1.80 -65.85
N LYS A 337 -32.88 0.47 -65.67
CA LYS A 337 -33.77 -0.33 -66.50
C LYS A 337 -35.22 0.09 -66.31
N LEU A 338 -35.68 0.31 -65.09
CA LEU A 338 -37.01 0.79 -64.78
C LEU A 338 -37.33 2.15 -65.47
N ALA A 339 -36.41 3.13 -65.25
CA ALA A 339 -36.50 4.47 -65.85
C ALA A 339 -36.53 4.41 -67.40
N ASN A 340 -35.70 3.57 -68.01
CA ASN A 340 -35.74 3.33 -69.48
C ASN A 340 -37.05 2.72 -69.95
N GLY A 341 -37.60 1.74 -69.21
CA GLY A 341 -38.84 1.15 -69.48
C GLY A 341 -40.04 2.12 -69.47
N VAL A 342 -40.09 2.95 -68.39
CA VAL A 342 -41.13 3.99 -68.28
C VAL A 342 -41.00 5.05 -69.38
N ASN A 343 -39.78 5.53 -69.63
CA ASN A 343 -39.54 6.50 -70.70
C ASN A 343 -39.92 5.93 -72.10
N HIS A 344 -39.57 4.68 -72.33
CA HIS A 344 -39.96 3.99 -73.60
C HIS A 344 -41.50 3.84 -73.72
N LEU A 345 -42.19 3.53 -72.62
CA LEU A 345 -43.64 3.48 -72.58
C LEU A 345 -44.25 4.82 -73.03
N GLY A 346 -43.75 5.95 -72.44
CA GLY A 346 -44.18 7.30 -72.85
C GLY A 346 -43.95 7.59 -74.34
N ASP A 347 -42.75 7.21 -74.83
CA ASP A 347 -42.41 7.38 -76.26
C ASP A 347 -43.37 6.53 -77.18
N SER A 348 -43.60 5.28 -76.77
CA SER A 348 -44.49 4.38 -77.54
C SER A 348 -45.91 4.89 -77.58
N ILE A 349 -46.47 5.35 -76.47
CA ILE A 349 -47.79 5.94 -76.37
C ILE A 349 -47.86 7.22 -77.22
N THR A 350 -46.87 8.11 -77.10
CA THR A 350 -46.78 9.35 -77.90
C THR A 350 -46.81 9.03 -79.44
N SER A 351 -45.98 8.05 -79.82
CA SER A 351 -45.93 7.64 -81.23
C SER A 351 -47.26 7.08 -81.70
N MET A 352 -47.93 6.21 -80.90
CA MET A 352 -49.21 5.69 -81.17
C MET A 352 -50.32 6.77 -81.35
N LEU A 353 -50.28 7.77 -80.42
CA LEU A 353 -51.22 8.92 -80.51
C LEU A 353 -51.00 9.76 -81.76
N VAL A 354 -49.74 10.00 -82.13
CA VAL A 354 -49.39 10.73 -83.36
C VAL A 354 -49.88 9.92 -84.59
N GLU A 355 -49.65 8.60 -84.61
CA GLU A 355 -50.12 7.70 -85.66
C GLU A 355 -51.66 7.71 -85.75
N ASN A 356 -52.32 7.55 -84.55
CA ASN A 356 -53.81 7.59 -84.54
C ASN A 356 -54.37 8.90 -84.99
N LYS A 357 -53.71 10.05 -84.63
CA LYS A 357 -54.11 11.35 -85.13
C LYS A 357 -53.96 11.43 -86.64
N SER A 358 -52.86 10.96 -87.19
CA SER A 358 -52.61 10.92 -88.65
C SER A 358 -53.63 10.05 -89.33
N ASN A 359 -53.93 8.85 -88.80
CA ASN A 359 -54.91 7.96 -89.32
C ASN A 359 -56.33 8.58 -89.25
N GLY A 360 -56.66 9.29 -88.16
CA GLY A 360 -57.92 10.03 -88.01
C GLY A 360 -58.08 11.15 -89.06
N MET A 361 -57.00 11.91 -89.30
CA MET A 361 -56.97 12.95 -90.31
C MET A 361 -57.12 12.38 -91.74
N THR A 362 -56.44 11.23 -92.02
CA THR A 362 -56.58 10.54 -93.33
C THR A 362 -57.99 9.98 -93.48
N LEU A 363 -58.62 9.49 -92.44
CA LEU A 363 -60.03 9.04 -92.46
C LEU A 363 -61.00 10.18 -92.70
N ASP A 364 -60.79 11.34 -92.05
CA ASP A 364 -61.56 12.58 -92.23
C ASP A 364 -61.47 13.09 -93.68
N GLU A 365 -60.23 13.15 -94.21
CA GLU A 365 -59.96 13.50 -95.57
C GLU A 365 -60.66 12.50 -96.56
N SER A 366 -60.52 11.21 -96.33
CA SER A 366 -61.14 10.17 -97.11
C SER A 366 -62.68 10.26 -97.07
N SER A 367 -63.24 10.54 -95.88
CA SER A 367 -64.66 10.79 -95.66
C SER A 367 -65.16 12.01 -96.47
N THR A 368 -64.37 13.11 -96.45
CA THR A 368 -64.64 14.33 -97.19
C THR A 368 -64.63 14.08 -98.70
N ILE A 369 -63.66 13.31 -99.20
CA ILE A 369 -63.60 12.88 -100.62
C ILE A 369 -64.79 12.04 -100.98
N LEU A 370 -65.16 11.11 -100.09
CA LEU A 370 -66.33 10.22 -100.30
C LEU A 370 -67.62 11.03 -100.40
N LEU A 371 -67.84 11.97 -99.49
CA LEU A 371 -68.98 12.90 -99.50
C LEU A 371 -69.02 13.70 -100.78
N THR A 372 -67.90 14.24 -101.23
CA THR A 372 -67.77 15.00 -102.47
C THR A 372 -68.12 14.10 -103.69
N ASN A 373 -67.66 12.84 -103.66
CA ASN A 373 -67.97 11.91 -104.75
C ASN A 373 -69.47 11.48 -104.79
N VAL A 374 -70.10 11.31 -103.62
CA VAL A 374 -71.53 11.04 -103.44
C VAL A 374 -72.32 12.24 -103.92
N ASP A 375 -71.95 13.48 -103.60
CA ASP A 375 -72.59 14.70 -104.14
C ASP A 375 -72.46 14.82 -105.64
N LYS A 376 -71.31 14.51 -106.20
CA LYS A 376 -71.11 14.49 -107.63
C LYS A 376 -71.99 13.38 -108.33
N LEU A 377 -72.08 12.22 -107.73
CA LEU A 377 -72.95 11.15 -108.21
C LEU A 377 -74.40 11.56 -108.11
N ASN A 378 -74.80 12.25 -107.03
CA ASN A 378 -76.18 12.71 -106.84
C ASN A 378 -76.55 13.80 -107.89
N ILE A 379 -75.63 14.69 -108.21
CA ILE A 379 -75.80 15.65 -109.29
C ILE A 379 -75.89 15.00 -110.65
N SER A 380 -75.00 14.04 -110.92
CA SER A 380 -75.01 13.32 -112.23
C SER A 380 -76.20 12.33 -112.41
N SER A 381 -76.87 11.95 -111.28
CA SER A 381 -78.08 11.11 -111.32
C SER A 381 -79.34 11.93 -111.45
N ASN A 382 -79.32 13.25 -111.38
CA ASN A 382 -80.46 14.15 -111.56
C ASN A 382 -80.36 14.99 -112.80
N GLU A 383 -79.37 14.79 -113.69
CA GLU A 383 -79.31 15.20 -115.08
C GLU A 383 -79.88 13.99 -116.01
#